data_1c402923428f3c168970a5ffee2cf73a
#
_entry.id   1c402923428f3c168970a5ffee2cf73a
#
_cell.length_a   1.000
_cell.length_b   1.000
_cell.length_c   1.000
_cell.angle_alpha   90.00
_cell.angle_beta   90.00
_cell.angle_gamma   90.00
#
_symmetry.space_group_name_H-M   'P 1'
#
loop_
_entity.id
_entity.type
_entity.pdbx_description
1 polymer ?
#
loop_
_entity_poly.entity_id
_entity_poly.type
_entity_poly.pdbx_seq_one_letter_code
_entity_poly.pdbx_strand_id
1 'polypeptide(L)'
;MRLLHESALLMICTLRASLFLSALALCACLPGCSTGEGAVPLQLELTEADLAEADKLAPEDLEIATSGTKKLTLEKTDLKFGFIKLTDCAPIVIAREKGFFADEGLSVEVVAQPNWKTLLDNVISGNLDGAHMLSGQPIAATIGFGTSAHVITPFTMDLNGNGITVSNSIWEQMQQNDPALRSEQPPHPITADSLVPIVKSRLASGEKLQMGMVFPTSTHNYELRYWLAASGINPGMYTESDIGGRTDAEVELSVTPPPMMPATLEAGNIQGYCVGEPWNQQAVAKGIGVPVSTNYDIWKNNPEKVFGVTQEWANANPDTMVAVVKALIRAGKWLDETDDTGKLVNREEAARILSRSDYVGADFDIIRNSMTGYFYFQKSDKRPMPDFNVFYKHYCTYPWYSDGVWFLTQMRRWGQITEPKPAEWYDEIARKVYKPEIYLQAAQLLLDEGLIEKDEVPWDSDGYKPPTSDFIDGVKYDGHDPIGYLNSHKIGNKDSL
;
A
#
# COMPACT_ATOMS: atom_id res chain seq x y z
N MET A 1 49.36 10.11 25.79
CA MET A 1 48.40 9.65 24.76
C MET A 1 46.90 9.83 25.18
N ARG A 2 46.58 10.53 26.26
CA ARG A 2 45.19 10.84 26.69
C ARG A 2 44.77 12.30 26.42
N LEU A 3 45.70 13.18 26.08
CA LEU A 3 45.45 14.62 25.83
C LEU A 3 45.12 14.97 24.37
N LEU A 4 45.22 14.02 23.43
CA LEU A 4 44.90 14.25 22.00
C LEU A 4 43.46 13.83 21.62
N HIS A 5 42.72 13.16 22.50
CA HIS A 5 41.37 12.69 22.21
C HIS A 5 40.28 13.70 22.63
N GLU A 6 40.55 14.52 23.63
CA GLU A 6 39.58 15.57 24.08
C GLU A 6 39.56 16.80 23.16
N SER A 7 40.69 17.13 22.54
CA SER A 7 40.74 18.25 21.57
C SER A 7 40.04 18.00 20.26
N ALA A 8 39.89 16.75 19.84
CA ALA A 8 39.17 16.38 18.60
C ALA A 8 37.65 16.38 18.78
N LEU A 9 37.15 16.08 19.99
CA LEU A 9 35.71 16.12 20.27
C LEU A 9 35.18 17.54 20.40
N LEU A 10 35.99 18.47 20.95
CA LEU A 10 35.61 19.89 21.08
C LEU A 10 35.57 20.61 19.71
N MET A 11 36.43 20.20 18.77
CA MET A 11 36.51 20.80 17.43
C MET A 11 35.31 20.35 16.53
N ILE A 12 34.77 19.17 16.73
CA ILE A 12 33.61 18.67 16.01
C ILE A 12 32.30 19.31 16.49
N CYS A 13 32.18 19.59 17.78
CA CYS A 13 31.02 20.31 18.33
C CYS A 13 30.97 21.79 17.91
N THR A 14 32.11 22.46 17.77
CA THR A 14 32.15 23.87 17.36
C THR A 14 31.87 24.04 15.85
N LEU A 15 32.26 23.07 14.99
CA LEU A 15 31.96 23.13 13.55
C LEU A 15 30.45 22.88 13.25
N ARG A 16 29.77 22.08 14.06
CA ARG A 16 28.31 21.86 13.90
C ARG A 16 27.48 23.07 14.35
N ALA A 17 27.91 23.81 15.37
CA ALA A 17 27.23 25.03 15.80
C ALA A 17 27.37 26.18 14.79
N SER A 18 28.51 26.28 14.09
CA SER A 18 28.75 27.34 13.11
C SER A 18 28.00 27.15 11.78
N LEU A 19 27.67 25.90 11.43
CA LEU A 19 26.87 25.60 10.22
C LEU A 19 25.38 25.87 10.42
N PHE A 20 24.86 25.77 11.67
CA PHE A 20 23.45 26.08 11.96
C PHE A 20 23.17 27.59 12.05
N LEU A 21 24.14 28.41 12.44
CA LEU A 21 23.96 29.86 12.47
C LEU A 21 24.12 30.52 11.07
N SER A 22 24.83 29.89 10.14
CA SER A 22 25.00 30.41 8.77
C SER A 22 23.78 30.21 7.90
N ALA A 23 22.93 29.20 8.17
CA ALA A 23 21.70 28.94 7.45
C ALA A 23 20.56 29.90 7.82
N LEU A 24 20.57 30.47 9.03
CA LEU A 24 19.55 31.43 9.46
C LEU A 24 19.81 32.88 9.00
N ALA A 25 21.02 33.20 8.58
CA ALA A 25 21.39 34.57 8.18
C ALA A 25 21.17 34.87 6.69
N LEU A 26 20.89 33.85 5.84
CA LEU A 26 20.69 34.05 4.40
C LEU A 26 19.21 34.20 3.98
N CYS A 27 18.25 34.06 4.89
CA CYS A 27 16.82 34.25 4.60
C CYS A 27 16.30 35.68 4.82
N ALA A 28 17.13 36.63 5.23
CA ALA A 28 16.67 37.96 5.65
C ALA A 28 16.80 39.09 4.58
N CYS A 29 17.24 38.81 3.36
CA CYS A 29 17.50 39.84 2.35
C CYS A 29 16.95 39.58 0.95
N LEU A 30 15.66 39.17 0.84
CA LEU A 30 14.94 39.30 -0.44
C LEU A 30 13.60 40.00 -0.19
N PRO A 31 13.40 41.22 -0.67
CA PRO A 31 12.11 41.89 -0.58
C PRO A 31 11.16 41.34 -1.66
N GLY A 32 10.13 40.63 -1.26
CA GLY A 32 9.06 40.22 -2.16
C GLY A 32 8.38 38.87 -1.91
N CYS A 33 8.73 38.11 -0.88
CA CYS A 33 7.91 36.96 -0.48
C CYS A 33 6.84 37.39 0.52
N SER A 34 5.59 37.44 0.08
CA SER A 34 4.44 37.47 0.97
C SER A 34 4.49 36.22 1.85
N THR A 35 4.48 36.41 3.16
CA THR A 35 4.34 35.36 4.16
C THR A 35 2.94 34.78 4.07
N GLY A 36 2.72 33.84 3.11
CA GLY A 36 1.70 32.83 3.29
C GLY A 36 2.22 31.90 4.39
N GLU A 37 1.47 31.75 5.46
CA GLU A 37 1.75 30.74 6.48
C GLU A 37 1.88 29.39 5.77
N GLY A 38 3.12 28.90 5.65
CA GLY A 38 3.40 27.61 5.07
C GLY A 38 2.73 26.53 5.92
N ALA A 39 1.92 25.69 5.30
CA ALA A 39 1.33 24.54 5.97
C ALA A 39 2.45 23.76 6.67
N VAL A 40 2.43 23.76 8.00
CA VAL A 40 3.32 22.95 8.81
C VAL A 40 3.02 21.50 8.44
N PRO A 41 4.01 20.68 8.05
CA PRO A 41 3.78 19.26 7.82
C PRO A 41 3.14 18.68 9.06
N LEU A 42 2.01 18.00 8.91
CA LEU A 42 1.37 17.30 10.00
C LEU A 42 2.31 16.17 10.42
N GLN A 43 3.11 16.41 11.45
CA GLN A 43 3.68 15.34 12.23
C GLN A 43 2.51 14.77 13.03
N LEU A 44 2.24 13.47 12.83
CA LEU A 44 1.44 12.70 13.76
C LEU A 44 2.25 12.67 15.05
N GLU A 45 1.97 13.60 15.95
CA GLU A 45 2.49 13.56 17.30
C GLU A 45 1.62 12.54 18.04
N LEU A 46 2.19 11.35 18.28
CA LEU A 46 1.67 10.45 19.29
C LEU A 46 1.74 11.18 20.63
N THR A 47 0.69 11.11 21.41
CA THR A 47 0.73 11.65 22.76
C THR A 47 1.68 10.82 23.63
N GLU A 48 2.20 11.38 24.71
CA GLU A 48 3.01 10.61 25.68
C GLU A 48 2.22 9.39 26.22
N ALA A 49 0.90 9.48 26.30
CA ALA A 49 0.04 8.37 26.71
C ALA A 49 -0.02 7.25 25.65
N ASP A 50 -0.08 7.60 24.36
CA ASP A 50 -0.09 6.63 23.27
C ASP A 50 1.24 5.90 23.15
N LEU A 51 2.36 6.62 23.29
CA LEU A 51 3.70 6.05 23.33
C LEU A 51 3.88 5.12 24.54
N ALA A 52 3.44 5.55 25.73
CA ALA A 52 3.53 4.75 26.94
C ALA A 52 2.64 3.48 26.87
N GLU A 53 1.54 3.50 26.11
CA GLU A 53 0.72 2.32 25.92
C GLU A 53 1.28 1.37 24.84
N ALA A 54 1.86 1.92 23.76
CA ALA A 54 2.54 1.12 22.76
C ALA A 54 3.81 0.44 23.31
N ASP A 55 4.55 1.16 24.16
CA ASP A 55 5.78 0.65 24.80
C ASP A 55 5.52 -0.39 25.90
N LYS A 56 4.26 -0.58 26.33
CA LYS A 56 3.89 -1.67 27.26
C LYS A 56 4.01 -3.07 26.62
N LEU A 57 4.02 -3.14 25.30
CA LEU A 57 4.34 -4.37 24.59
C LEU A 57 5.85 -4.42 24.34
N ALA A 58 6.62 -4.75 25.39
CA ALA A 58 8.02 -5.06 25.23
C ALA A 58 8.17 -6.38 24.44
N PRO A 59 9.29 -6.59 23.73
CA PRO A 59 9.53 -7.84 22.99
C PRO A 59 9.34 -9.11 23.84
N GLU A 60 9.65 -9.05 25.12
CA GLU A 60 9.47 -10.15 26.08
C GLU A 60 7.99 -10.45 26.42
N ASP A 61 7.09 -9.51 26.16
CA ASP A 61 5.65 -9.68 26.39
C ASP A 61 4.94 -10.31 25.16
N LEU A 62 5.66 -10.43 24.04
CA LEU A 62 5.16 -11.05 22.83
C LEU A 62 5.34 -12.57 22.89
N GLU A 63 4.30 -13.29 22.52
CA GLU A 63 4.41 -14.74 22.38
C GLU A 63 5.32 -15.07 21.18
N ILE A 64 6.46 -15.68 21.46
CA ILE A 64 7.40 -16.13 20.44
C ILE A 64 7.00 -17.53 20.01
N ALA A 65 6.89 -17.75 18.71
CA ALA A 65 6.63 -19.06 18.16
C ALA A 65 7.79 -20.01 18.44
N THR A 66 7.47 -21.20 18.96
CA THR A 66 8.48 -22.16 19.41
C THR A 66 8.67 -23.35 18.48
N SER A 67 7.98 -23.36 17.35
CA SER A 67 7.94 -24.51 16.49
C SER A 67 8.85 -24.39 15.28
N GLY A 68 9.04 -25.43 14.60
CA GLY A 68 9.61 -25.50 13.29
C GLY A 68 10.75 -26.48 13.21
N THR A 69 10.52 -27.55 12.47
CA THR A 69 11.61 -28.42 12.07
C THR A 69 12.33 -27.76 10.91
N LYS A 70 13.39 -27.06 11.19
CA LYS A 70 14.19 -26.39 10.17
C LYS A 70 14.79 -27.41 9.22
N LYS A 71 14.38 -27.38 7.96
CA LYS A 71 14.85 -28.28 6.90
C LYS A 71 15.74 -27.57 5.87
N LEU A 72 15.92 -26.25 5.99
CA LEU A 72 16.61 -25.39 5.02
C LEU A 72 18.04 -25.10 5.45
N THR A 73 18.93 -24.90 4.48
CA THR A 73 20.30 -24.43 4.70
C THR A 73 20.43 -23.01 4.18
N LEU A 74 20.30 -22.03 5.10
CA LEU A 74 20.21 -20.62 4.74
C LEU A 74 21.55 -20.10 4.19
N GLU A 75 21.50 -19.40 3.08
CA GLU A 75 22.65 -18.74 2.44
C GLU A 75 22.97 -17.41 3.14
N LYS A 76 21.93 -16.73 3.64
CA LYS A 76 22.03 -15.45 4.35
C LYS A 76 21.05 -15.43 5.51
N THR A 77 21.50 -15.08 6.70
CA THR A 77 20.69 -15.05 7.92
C THR A 77 20.35 -13.65 8.40
N ASP A 78 21.26 -12.69 8.19
CA ASP A 78 21.05 -11.30 8.57
C ASP A 78 20.43 -10.52 7.39
N LEU A 79 19.17 -10.12 7.52
CA LEU A 79 18.38 -9.54 6.45
C LEU A 79 17.88 -8.13 6.83
N LYS A 80 17.74 -7.29 5.83
CA LYS A 80 17.17 -5.95 5.98
C LYS A 80 16.00 -5.76 5.02
N PHE A 81 14.79 -5.51 5.56
CA PHE A 81 13.58 -5.29 4.80
C PHE A 81 13.08 -3.86 4.92
N GLY A 82 12.68 -3.28 3.79
CA GLY A 82 12.10 -1.95 3.73
C GLY A 82 10.58 -1.95 3.81
N PHE A 83 10.00 -0.89 4.38
CA PHE A 83 8.56 -0.69 4.36
C PHE A 83 8.19 0.80 4.30
N ILE A 84 6.94 1.09 3.92
CA ILE A 84 6.31 2.41 4.02
C ILE A 84 5.34 2.40 5.19
N LYS A 85 5.23 3.51 5.92
CA LYS A 85 4.36 3.69 7.10
C LYS A 85 2.88 3.61 6.76
N LEU A 86 2.38 2.39 6.64
CA LEU A 86 1.02 1.97 6.34
C LEU A 86 0.72 0.68 7.11
N THR A 87 -0.55 0.43 7.45
CA THR A 87 -0.93 -0.77 8.21
C THR A 87 -0.71 -2.09 7.46
N ASP A 88 -0.65 -2.03 6.15
CA ASP A 88 -0.40 -3.18 5.26
C ASP A 88 1.04 -3.72 5.30
N CYS A 89 1.97 -3.02 5.99
CA CYS A 89 3.28 -3.58 6.33
C CYS A 89 3.23 -4.64 7.45
N ALA A 90 2.05 -4.86 8.05
CA ALA A 90 1.86 -5.73 9.21
C ALA A 90 2.52 -7.11 9.07
N PRO A 91 2.43 -7.86 7.94
CA PRO A 91 3.06 -9.19 7.86
C PRO A 91 4.57 -9.18 8.15
N ILE A 92 5.32 -8.20 7.64
CA ILE A 92 6.77 -8.09 7.89
C ILE A 92 7.04 -7.74 9.36
N VAL A 93 6.29 -6.76 9.89
CA VAL A 93 6.45 -6.29 11.27
C VAL A 93 6.10 -7.39 12.26
N ILE A 94 4.97 -8.05 12.06
CA ILE A 94 4.52 -9.16 12.93
C ILE A 94 5.45 -10.37 12.83
N ALA A 95 5.95 -10.72 11.64
CA ALA A 95 6.90 -11.81 11.51
C ALA A 95 8.19 -11.54 12.31
N ARG A 96 8.61 -10.27 12.43
CA ARG A 96 9.73 -9.87 13.29
C ARG A 96 9.36 -9.92 14.77
N GLU A 97 8.29 -9.25 15.17
CA GLU A 97 7.93 -9.03 16.57
C GLU A 97 7.43 -10.31 17.27
N LYS A 98 6.75 -11.20 16.53
CA LYS A 98 6.30 -12.51 17.04
C LYS A 98 7.37 -13.60 16.91
N GLY A 99 8.57 -13.28 16.43
CA GLY A 99 9.69 -14.20 16.32
C GLY A 99 9.59 -15.21 15.17
N PHE A 100 8.65 -15.08 14.22
CA PHE A 100 8.50 -16.03 13.12
C PHE A 100 9.73 -16.08 12.22
N PHE A 101 10.42 -14.94 12.00
CA PHE A 101 11.70 -14.93 11.31
C PHE A 101 12.80 -15.65 12.14
N ALA A 102 12.84 -15.42 13.44
CA ALA A 102 13.82 -16.04 14.32
C ALA A 102 13.65 -17.57 14.39
N ASP A 103 12.42 -18.07 14.38
CA ASP A 103 12.11 -19.50 14.30
C ASP A 103 12.70 -20.16 13.05
N GLU A 104 12.71 -19.45 11.93
CA GLU A 104 13.34 -19.89 10.68
C GLU A 104 14.86 -19.63 10.67
N GLY A 105 15.44 -19.11 11.76
CA GLY A 105 16.86 -18.79 11.91
C GLY A 105 17.29 -17.53 11.20
N LEU A 106 16.37 -16.59 10.97
CA LEU A 106 16.61 -15.31 10.34
C LEU A 106 16.66 -14.18 11.37
N SER A 107 17.63 -13.30 11.23
CA SER A 107 17.75 -12.03 11.96
C SER A 107 17.33 -10.90 11.01
N VAL A 108 16.18 -10.28 11.26
CA VAL A 108 15.58 -9.32 10.30
C VAL A 108 15.51 -7.93 10.91
N GLU A 109 16.17 -6.96 10.26
CA GLU A 109 15.97 -5.52 10.49
C GLU A 109 14.86 -5.02 9.58
N VAL A 110 13.85 -4.34 10.14
CA VAL A 110 12.74 -3.72 9.38
C VAL A 110 12.90 -2.21 9.41
N VAL A 111 13.02 -1.56 8.23
CA VAL A 111 13.44 -0.17 8.09
C VAL A 111 12.44 0.66 7.30
N ALA A 112 11.89 1.70 7.93
CA ALA A 112 11.00 2.62 7.25
C ALA A 112 11.70 3.39 6.12
N GLN A 113 11.03 3.50 4.99
CA GLN A 113 11.52 4.22 3.81
C GLN A 113 10.67 5.49 3.57
N PRO A 114 11.25 6.56 3.02
CA PRO A 114 10.55 7.84 2.88
C PRO A 114 9.48 7.84 1.80
N ASN A 115 9.62 7.01 0.76
CA ASN A 115 8.69 6.90 -0.36
C ASN A 115 8.94 5.63 -1.19
N TRP A 116 7.99 5.30 -2.05
CA TRP A 116 7.99 4.08 -2.85
C TRP A 116 9.16 3.99 -3.84
N LYS A 117 9.59 5.14 -4.41
CA LYS A 117 10.74 5.15 -5.33
C LYS A 117 12.03 4.80 -4.61
N THR A 118 12.31 5.44 -3.48
CA THR A 118 13.50 5.17 -2.67
C THR A 118 13.52 3.72 -2.17
N LEU A 119 12.35 3.19 -1.77
CA LEU A 119 12.23 1.80 -1.35
C LEU A 119 12.64 0.84 -2.49
N LEU A 120 12.09 1.02 -3.69
CA LEU A 120 12.42 0.20 -4.85
C LEU A 120 13.90 0.33 -5.24
N ASP A 121 14.44 1.56 -5.30
CA ASP A 121 15.84 1.81 -5.62
C ASP A 121 16.80 1.12 -4.62
N ASN A 122 16.43 1.09 -3.32
CA ASN A 122 17.22 0.43 -2.29
C ASN A 122 17.19 -1.11 -2.40
N VAL A 123 16.09 -1.71 -2.87
CA VAL A 123 16.04 -3.14 -3.17
C VAL A 123 16.89 -3.45 -4.41
N ILE A 124 16.75 -2.67 -5.48
CA ILE A 124 17.51 -2.86 -6.71
C ILE A 124 19.03 -2.72 -6.48
N SER A 125 19.43 -1.78 -5.63
CA SER A 125 20.86 -1.55 -5.31
C SER A 125 21.43 -2.51 -4.26
N GLY A 126 20.61 -3.39 -3.66
CA GLY A 126 21.01 -4.32 -2.61
C GLY A 126 21.23 -3.67 -1.23
N ASN A 127 20.82 -2.42 -1.03
CA ASN A 127 20.78 -1.78 0.30
C ASN A 127 19.68 -2.39 1.19
N LEU A 128 18.66 -2.97 0.58
CA LEU A 128 17.63 -3.79 1.20
C LEU A 128 17.62 -5.16 0.52
N ASP A 129 17.43 -6.20 1.29
CA ASP A 129 17.30 -7.58 0.78
C ASP A 129 15.92 -7.81 0.15
N GLY A 130 14.91 -7.14 0.66
CA GLY A 130 13.54 -7.18 0.16
C GLY A 130 12.71 -6.06 0.75
N ALA A 131 11.47 -5.95 0.32
CA ALA A 131 10.61 -4.89 0.83
C ALA A 131 9.10 -5.18 0.64
N HIS A 132 8.32 -4.55 1.48
CA HIS A 132 6.92 -4.24 1.29
C HIS A 132 6.76 -3.33 0.07
N MET A 133 6.18 -3.83 -1.01
CA MET A 133 6.05 -3.12 -2.28
C MET A 133 4.58 -2.99 -2.69
N LEU A 134 4.28 -1.94 -3.46
CA LEU A 134 3.04 -1.88 -4.24
C LEU A 134 3.02 -3.04 -5.25
N SER A 135 1.90 -3.76 -5.39
CA SER A 135 1.82 -4.93 -6.27
C SER A 135 2.19 -4.65 -7.73
N GLY A 136 1.98 -3.42 -8.20
CA GLY A 136 2.40 -3.01 -9.55
C GLY A 136 3.88 -2.65 -9.69
N GLN A 137 4.65 -2.45 -8.61
CA GLN A 137 6.06 -2.04 -8.72
C GLN A 137 6.98 -3.11 -9.31
N PRO A 138 6.93 -4.39 -8.90
CA PRO A 138 7.74 -5.45 -9.51
C PRO A 138 7.47 -5.59 -11.01
N ILE A 139 6.20 -5.51 -11.41
CA ILE A 139 5.78 -5.56 -12.81
C ILE A 139 6.36 -4.38 -13.58
N ALA A 140 6.17 -3.16 -13.08
CA ALA A 140 6.65 -1.93 -13.71
C ALA A 140 8.17 -1.95 -13.91
N ALA A 141 8.93 -2.37 -12.89
CA ALA A 141 10.37 -2.51 -12.98
C ALA A 141 10.78 -3.56 -14.02
N THR A 142 10.08 -4.70 -14.08
CA THR A 142 10.39 -5.78 -15.03
C THR A 142 10.10 -5.40 -16.47
N ILE A 143 9.06 -4.60 -16.75
CA ILE A 143 8.77 -4.09 -18.10
C ILE A 143 9.50 -2.81 -18.45
N GLY A 144 10.28 -2.23 -17.51
CA GLY A 144 11.08 -1.02 -17.71
C GLY A 144 10.30 0.30 -17.60
N PHE A 145 9.14 0.34 -16.95
CA PHE A 145 8.42 1.58 -16.69
C PHE A 145 8.99 2.30 -15.46
N GLY A 146 9.59 3.46 -15.69
CA GLY A 146 10.21 4.32 -14.67
C GLY A 146 11.58 3.85 -14.17
N THR A 147 11.82 2.56 -14.09
CA THR A 147 13.13 1.92 -13.81
C THR A 147 13.16 0.56 -14.51
N SER A 148 14.35 0.00 -14.69
CA SER A 148 14.49 -1.32 -15.32
C SER A 148 15.27 -2.25 -14.39
N ALA A 149 14.58 -3.24 -13.82
CA ALA A 149 15.16 -4.27 -12.99
C ALA A 149 14.24 -5.48 -12.94
N HIS A 150 14.77 -6.69 -12.88
CA HIS A 150 13.97 -7.88 -12.69
C HIS A 150 13.66 -8.06 -11.20
N VAL A 151 12.49 -7.62 -10.78
CA VAL A 151 11.96 -7.76 -9.43
C VAL A 151 10.85 -8.80 -9.42
N ILE A 152 10.88 -9.70 -8.45
CA ILE A 152 9.90 -10.77 -8.32
C ILE A 152 9.16 -10.69 -6.98
N THR A 153 8.02 -11.36 -6.91
CA THR A 153 7.29 -11.55 -5.67
C THR A 153 6.81 -12.99 -5.50
N PRO A 154 7.19 -13.66 -4.41
CA PRO A 154 6.67 -14.97 -4.03
C PRO A 154 5.52 -14.89 -3.03
N PHE A 155 5.07 -13.68 -2.62
CA PHE A 155 4.14 -13.50 -1.51
C PHE A 155 3.32 -12.22 -1.68
N THR A 156 2.00 -12.36 -1.70
CA THR A 156 1.06 -11.22 -1.58
C THR A 156 0.86 -10.91 -0.09
N MET A 157 1.06 -9.66 0.31
CA MET A 157 1.06 -9.27 1.71
C MET A 157 -0.34 -9.02 2.26
N ASP A 158 -1.23 -8.47 1.44
CA ASP A 158 -2.61 -8.18 1.82
C ASP A 158 -3.54 -8.03 0.62
N LEU A 159 -4.83 -8.13 0.92
CA LEU A 159 -5.92 -7.73 0.03
C LEU A 159 -6.65 -6.53 0.63
N ASN A 160 -7.13 -5.65 -0.24
CA ASN A 160 -7.88 -4.45 0.12
C ASN A 160 -7.03 -3.45 0.96
N GLY A 161 -7.61 -2.74 1.93
CA GLY A 161 -6.88 -1.87 2.88
C GLY A 161 -6.74 -0.41 2.45
N ASN A 162 -7.27 0.00 1.28
CA ASN A 162 -7.28 1.38 0.81
C ASN A 162 -8.66 2.03 0.89
N GLY A 163 -8.68 3.35 0.90
CA GLY A 163 -9.90 4.13 0.77
C GLY A 163 -9.73 5.39 -0.08
N ILE A 164 -10.82 5.82 -0.69
CA ILE A 164 -10.92 7.12 -1.37
C ILE A 164 -11.59 8.09 -0.41
N THR A 165 -10.85 9.11 0.00
CA THR A 165 -11.33 10.19 0.88
C THR A 165 -11.45 11.49 0.10
N VAL A 166 -12.56 12.21 0.28
CA VAL A 166 -12.76 13.55 -0.26
C VAL A 166 -12.79 14.58 0.87
N SER A 167 -12.46 15.85 0.56
CA SER A 167 -12.55 16.93 1.54
C SER A 167 -14.00 17.18 1.94
N ASN A 168 -14.23 17.76 3.13
CA ASN A 168 -15.58 18.11 3.58
C ASN A 168 -16.32 19.01 2.57
N SER A 169 -15.61 19.95 1.94
CA SER A 169 -16.19 20.83 0.92
C SER A 169 -16.69 20.08 -0.32
N ILE A 170 -15.95 19.03 -0.75
CA ILE A 170 -16.39 18.16 -1.85
C ILE A 170 -17.56 17.28 -1.38
N TRP A 171 -17.48 16.73 -0.17
CA TRP A 171 -18.56 15.92 0.41
C TRP A 171 -19.88 16.68 0.48
N GLU A 172 -19.88 17.93 0.96
CA GLU A 172 -21.07 18.80 0.99
C GLU A 172 -21.66 19.03 -0.40
N GLN A 173 -20.82 19.21 -1.42
CA GLN A 173 -21.27 19.36 -2.80
C GLN A 173 -21.84 18.05 -3.36
N MET A 174 -21.22 16.88 -3.05
CA MET A 174 -21.76 15.58 -3.43
C MET A 174 -23.13 15.34 -2.81
N GLN A 175 -23.33 15.71 -1.52
CA GLN A 175 -24.63 15.64 -0.85
C GLN A 175 -25.69 16.60 -1.45
N GLN A 176 -25.28 17.70 -2.07
CA GLN A 176 -26.19 18.57 -2.80
C GLN A 176 -26.65 17.92 -4.11
N ASN A 177 -25.75 17.19 -4.78
CA ASN A 177 -26.03 16.52 -6.04
C ASN A 177 -26.80 15.20 -5.85
N ASP A 178 -26.56 14.51 -4.71
CA ASP A 178 -27.26 13.28 -4.35
C ASP A 178 -27.81 13.37 -2.90
N PRO A 179 -29.13 13.62 -2.73
CA PRO A 179 -29.74 13.71 -1.41
C PRO A 179 -29.64 12.43 -0.56
N ALA A 180 -29.44 11.24 -1.15
CA ALA A 180 -29.29 10.00 -0.41
C ALA A 180 -28.03 10.02 0.48
N LEU A 181 -27.01 10.79 0.08
CA LEU A 181 -25.77 10.96 0.82
C LEU A 181 -25.91 11.81 2.12
N ARG A 182 -27.09 12.41 2.36
CA ARG A 182 -27.38 13.19 3.58
C ARG A 182 -27.80 12.34 4.75
N SER A 183 -28.00 11.04 4.54
CA SER A 183 -28.29 10.10 5.62
C SER A 183 -27.12 10.05 6.61
N GLU A 184 -27.41 9.74 7.89
CA GLU A 184 -26.36 9.46 8.90
C GLU A 184 -25.50 8.26 8.51
N GLN A 185 -26.07 7.31 7.77
CA GLN A 185 -25.39 6.17 7.18
C GLN A 185 -25.74 6.09 5.70
N PRO A 186 -25.05 6.85 4.83
CA PRO A 186 -25.30 6.83 3.40
C PRO A 186 -25.11 5.41 2.81
N PRO A 187 -25.85 5.04 1.77
CA PRO A 187 -25.62 3.74 1.12
C PRO A 187 -24.23 3.67 0.52
N HIS A 188 -23.52 2.55 0.73
CA HIS A 188 -22.24 2.23 0.08
C HIS A 188 -22.39 1.05 -0.86
N PRO A 189 -21.57 0.94 -1.91
CA PRO A 189 -20.48 1.86 -2.29
C PRO A 189 -21.01 3.22 -2.81
N ILE A 190 -20.28 4.29 -2.54
CA ILE A 190 -20.54 5.61 -3.14
C ILE A 190 -19.74 5.71 -4.43
N THR A 191 -20.43 5.77 -5.57
CA THR A 191 -19.81 5.99 -6.89
C THR A 191 -19.40 7.45 -7.07
N ALA A 192 -18.62 7.75 -8.12
CA ALA A 192 -18.25 9.11 -8.47
C ALA A 192 -19.38 9.89 -9.18
N ASP A 193 -20.61 9.34 -9.30
CA ASP A 193 -21.71 9.98 -10.03
C ASP A 193 -22.06 11.36 -9.45
N SER A 194 -22.09 11.48 -8.12
CA SER A 194 -22.36 12.77 -7.46
C SER A 194 -21.20 13.77 -7.59
N LEU A 195 -19.98 13.30 -7.97
CA LEU A 195 -18.83 14.15 -8.28
C LEU A 195 -18.90 14.74 -9.70
N VAL A 196 -19.59 14.07 -10.65
CA VAL A 196 -19.66 14.49 -12.06
C VAL A 196 -20.11 15.95 -12.24
N PRO A 197 -21.17 16.46 -11.60
CA PRO A 197 -21.57 17.87 -11.74
C PRO A 197 -20.51 18.84 -11.20
N ILE A 198 -19.77 18.45 -10.15
CA ILE A 198 -18.70 19.26 -9.56
C ILE A 198 -17.54 19.40 -10.54
N VAL A 199 -17.09 18.26 -11.13
CA VAL A 199 -16.04 18.24 -12.15
C VAL A 199 -16.43 19.11 -13.34
N LYS A 200 -17.64 18.95 -13.88
CA LYS A 200 -18.13 19.76 -15.01
C LYS A 200 -18.17 21.25 -14.72
N SER A 201 -18.64 21.64 -13.53
CA SER A 201 -18.69 23.05 -13.10
C SER A 201 -17.29 23.66 -13.01
N ARG A 202 -16.32 22.94 -12.45
CA ARG A 202 -14.93 23.40 -12.37
C ARG A 202 -14.28 23.54 -13.75
N LEU A 203 -14.44 22.55 -14.62
CA LEU A 203 -13.95 22.63 -16.00
C LEU A 203 -14.50 23.82 -16.74
N ALA A 204 -15.79 24.16 -16.54
CA ALA A 204 -16.43 25.34 -17.14
C ALA A 204 -15.81 26.66 -16.64
N SER A 205 -15.25 26.68 -15.42
CA SER A 205 -14.52 27.83 -14.87
C SER A 205 -13.01 27.80 -15.18
N GLY A 206 -12.54 26.81 -15.92
CA GLY A 206 -11.11 26.65 -16.26
C GLY A 206 -10.27 25.99 -15.15
N GLU A 207 -10.91 25.39 -14.15
CA GLU A 207 -10.27 24.72 -13.05
C GLU A 207 -10.43 23.19 -13.17
N LYS A 208 -9.55 22.44 -12.53
CA LYS A 208 -9.66 21.00 -12.39
C LYS A 208 -9.60 20.57 -10.92
N LEU A 209 -10.30 19.51 -10.58
CA LEU A 209 -10.09 18.84 -9.31
C LEU A 209 -8.71 18.21 -9.26
N GLN A 210 -8.04 18.35 -8.11
CA GLN A 210 -6.76 17.71 -7.83
C GLN A 210 -6.99 16.59 -6.83
N MET A 211 -6.55 15.37 -7.15
CA MET A 211 -6.60 14.24 -6.21
C MET A 211 -5.22 13.61 -6.02
N GLY A 212 -4.98 13.12 -4.80
CA GLY A 212 -3.72 12.48 -4.45
C GLY A 212 -3.74 10.97 -4.73
N MET A 213 -2.64 10.45 -5.23
CA MET A 213 -2.34 9.00 -5.28
C MET A 213 -0.89 8.79 -4.86
N VAL A 214 -0.50 7.56 -4.47
CA VAL A 214 0.79 7.35 -3.81
C VAL A 214 1.94 7.09 -4.78
N PHE A 215 1.64 6.49 -5.95
CA PHE A 215 2.65 6.19 -6.98
C PHE A 215 1.97 5.82 -8.31
N PRO A 216 2.59 6.08 -9.48
CA PRO A 216 1.98 5.83 -10.79
C PRO A 216 1.58 4.37 -11.07
N THR A 217 2.28 3.40 -10.46
CA THR A 217 2.02 1.96 -10.64
C THR A 217 1.39 1.31 -9.42
N SER A 218 0.70 2.12 -8.60
CA SER A 218 0.01 1.65 -7.39
C SER A 218 -1.44 1.25 -7.68
N THR A 219 -1.95 0.33 -6.88
CA THR A 219 -3.39 0.01 -6.80
C THR A 219 -4.20 1.28 -6.54
N HIS A 220 -3.74 2.14 -5.62
CA HIS A 220 -4.34 3.45 -5.32
C HIS A 220 -4.57 4.32 -6.57
N ASN A 221 -3.59 4.38 -7.48
CA ASN A 221 -3.71 5.12 -8.73
C ASN A 221 -4.73 4.47 -9.66
N TYR A 222 -4.64 3.14 -9.84
CA TYR A 222 -5.53 2.44 -10.76
C TYR A 222 -6.97 2.40 -10.26
N GLU A 223 -7.20 2.24 -8.98
CA GLU A 223 -8.54 2.23 -8.38
C GLU A 223 -9.17 3.62 -8.34
N LEU A 224 -8.41 4.66 -8.04
CA LEU A 224 -8.89 6.02 -8.14
C LEU A 224 -9.30 6.36 -9.58
N ARG A 225 -8.47 5.96 -10.57
CA ARG A 225 -8.81 6.07 -12.00
C ARG A 225 -10.03 5.24 -12.37
N TYR A 226 -10.15 4.04 -11.81
CA TYR A 226 -11.27 3.14 -12.04
C TYR A 226 -12.57 3.74 -11.50
N TRP A 227 -12.58 4.21 -10.26
CA TRP A 227 -13.72 4.86 -9.61
C TRP A 227 -14.23 6.08 -10.38
N LEU A 228 -13.32 6.95 -10.84
CA LEU A 228 -13.65 8.10 -11.67
C LEU A 228 -14.22 7.67 -13.03
N ALA A 229 -13.54 6.75 -13.71
CA ALA A 229 -13.91 6.30 -15.05
C ALA A 229 -15.22 5.50 -15.08
N ALA A 230 -15.55 4.76 -14.03
CA ALA A 230 -16.83 4.05 -13.89
C ALA A 230 -18.03 5.01 -13.96
N SER A 231 -17.87 6.25 -13.46
CA SER A 231 -18.87 7.33 -13.55
C SER A 231 -18.68 8.25 -14.76
N GLY A 232 -17.80 7.88 -15.70
CA GLY A 232 -17.59 8.64 -16.95
C GLY A 232 -16.70 9.87 -16.83
N ILE A 233 -15.94 10.02 -15.74
CA ILE A 233 -14.94 11.08 -15.56
C ILE A 233 -13.59 10.57 -16.09
N ASN A 234 -12.95 11.33 -17.00
CA ASN A 234 -11.63 10.98 -17.51
C ASN A 234 -10.51 11.39 -16.51
N PRO A 235 -9.78 10.44 -15.91
CA PRO A 235 -8.68 10.74 -14.99
C PRO A 235 -7.36 11.08 -15.70
N GLY A 236 -7.35 11.16 -17.03
CA GLY A 236 -6.18 11.42 -17.87
C GLY A 236 -5.43 10.15 -18.29
N MET A 237 -4.46 10.35 -19.19
CA MET A 237 -3.65 9.30 -19.80
C MET A 237 -2.16 9.59 -19.63
N TYR A 238 -1.36 8.55 -19.45
CA TYR A 238 0.09 8.60 -19.58
C TYR A 238 0.46 8.65 -21.06
N THR A 239 1.40 9.51 -21.41
CA THR A 239 1.97 9.62 -22.76
C THR A 239 3.46 9.83 -22.66
N GLU A 240 4.18 9.72 -23.77
CA GLU A 240 5.62 10.02 -23.82
C GLU A 240 5.94 11.45 -23.38
N SER A 241 5.04 12.39 -23.66
CA SER A 241 5.18 13.81 -23.28
C SER A 241 4.62 14.13 -21.89
N ASP A 242 3.82 13.26 -21.30
CA ASP A 242 3.25 13.41 -19.97
C ASP A 242 3.29 12.10 -19.16
N ILE A 243 4.42 11.89 -18.49
CA ILE A 243 4.64 10.76 -17.57
C ILE A 243 3.86 10.91 -16.25
N GLY A 244 3.18 12.02 -16.02
CA GLY A 244 2.29 12.26 -14.87
C GLY A 244 0.88 11.70 -15.08
N GLY A 245 0.54 11.30 -16.32
CA GLY A 245 -0.76 10.70 -16.63
C GLY A 245 -1.92 11.69 -16.57
N ARG A 246 -1.70 12.95 -17.00
CA ARG A 246 -2.69 14.06 -16.93
C ARG A 246 -3.21 14.49 -18.29
N THR A 247 -2.71 13.86 -19.37
CA THR A 247 -3.19 14.18 -20.73
C THR A 247 -4.69 13.95 -20.81
N ASP A 248 -5.46 14.97 -21.24
CA ASP A 248 -6.92 14.99 -21.33
C ASP A 248 -7.67 14.76 -20.01
N ALA A 249 -7.00 14.92 -18.86
CA ALA A 249 -7.63 14.73 -17.56
C ALA A 249 -8.73 15.77 -17.27
N GLU A 250 -9.88 15.29 -16.81
CA GLU A 250 -10.93 16.11 -16.17
C GLU A 250 -10.68 16.27 -14.66
N VAL A 251 -10.02 15.27 -14.05
CA VAL A 251 -9.51 15.30 -12.68
C VAL A 251 -8.01 14.97 -12.75
N GLU A 252 -7.16 15.83 -12.20
CA GLU A 252 -5.73 15.63 -12.20
C GLU A 252 -5.27 14.85 -10.97
N LEU A 253 -4.45 13.82 -11.21
CA LEU A 253 -3.89 12.99 -10.15
C LEU A 253 -2.42 13.36 -9.91
N SER A 254 -2.04 13.49 -8.63
CA SER A 254 -0.68 13.85 -8.23
C SER A 254 -0.13 12.87 -7.19
N VAL A 255 1.18 12.62 -7.27
CA VAL A 255 1.88 11.76 -6.29
C VAL A 255 2.02 12.50 -4.96
N THR A 256 1.49 11.91 -3.90
CA THR A 256 1.62 12.40 -2.54
C THR A 256 2.02 11.25 -1.62
N PRO A 257 3.07 11.37 -0.80
CA PRO A 257 3.43 10.33 0.16
C PRO A 257 2.28 10.05 1.14
N PRO A 258 2.02 8.78 1.51
CA PRO A 258 0.89 8.40 2.35
C PRO A 258 0.71 9.24 3.62
N PRO A 259 1.73 9.46 4.46
CA PRO A 259 1.56 10.25 5.68
C PRO A 259 1.22 11.73 5.44
N MET A 260 1.48 12.24 4.24
CA MET A 260 1.21 13.63 3.87
C MET A 260 -0.21 13.86 3.33
N MET A 261 -0.95 12.79 2.98
CA MET A 261 -2.28 12.89 2.36
C MET A 261 -3.26 13.73 3.20
N PRO A 262 -3.45 13.47 4.52
CA PRO A 262 -4.38 14.25 5.32
C PRO A 262 -4.01 15.75 5.39
N ALA A 263 -2.73 16.06 5.56
CA ALA A 263 -2.25 17.44 5.62
C ALA A 263 -2.44 18.18 4.28
N THR A 264 -2.17 17.49 3.17
CA THR A 264 -2.34 18.05 1.82
C THR A 264 -3.81 18.31 1.50
N LEU A 265 -4.72 17.45 1.99
CA LEU A 265 -6.18 17.65 1.90
C LEU A 265 -6.63 18.83 2.76
N GLU A 266 -6.18 18.91 4.02
CA GLU A 266 -6.51 19.98 4.96
C GLU A 266 -6.06 21.35 4.45
N ALA A 267 -4.88 21.41 3.81
CA ALA A 267 -4.36 22.61 3.18
C ALA A 267 -5.11 23.01 1.88
N GLY A 268 -6.01 22.16 1.35
CA GLY A 268 -6.75 22.40 0.12
C GLY A 268 -5.94 22.22 -1.16
N ASN A 269 -4.71 21.71 -1.09
CA ASN A 269 -3.87 21.47 -2.27
C ASN A 269 -4.38 20.29 -3.12
N ILE A 270 -5.08 19.35 -2.50
CA ILE A 270 -5.87 18.29 -3.14
C ILE A 270 -7.29 18.32 -2.56
N GLN A 271 -8.28 17.88 -3.32
CA GLN A 271 -9.67 17.83 -2.90
C GLN A 271 -10.15 16.41 -2.56
N GLY A 272 -9.27 15.43 -2.76
CA GLY A 272 -9.48 14.04 -2.41
C GLY A 272 -8.21 13.24 -2.66
N TYR A 273 -8.21 11.99 -2.26
CA TYR A 273 -7.09 11.08 -2.49
C TYR A 273 -7.52 9.62 -2.38
N CYS A 274 -6.68 8.71 -2.89
CA CYS A 274 -6.71 7.29 -2.57
C CYS A 274 -5.43 6.93 -1.83
N VAL A 275 -5.56 6.32 -0.64
CA VAL A 275 -4.42 5.93 0.21
C VAL A 275 -4.77 4.73 1.08
N GLY A 276 -3.75 3.96 1.48
CA GLY A 276 -3.86 2.92 2.50
C GLY A 276 -4.03 3.48 3.91
N GLU A 277 -4.44 2.61 4.84
CA GLU A 277 -4.59 2.98 6.24
C GLU A 277 -3.22 3.17 6.95
N PRO A 278 -3.18 4.04 7.98
CA PRO A 278 -4.30 4.64 8.72
C PRO A 278 -4.75 6.04 8.25
N TRP A 279 -4.36 6.47 7.07
CA TRP A 279 -4.46 7.88 6.65
C TRP A 279 -5.86 8.33 6.29
N ASN A 280 -6.78 7.42 5.91
CA ASN A 280 -8.20 7.74 5.78
C ASN A 280 -8.84 7.90 7.16
N GLN A 281 -8.54 7.00 8.10
CA GLN A 281 -9.03 7.10 9.48
C GLN A 281 -8.48 8.35 10.19
N GLN A 282 -7.26 8.77 9.87
CA GLN A 282 -6.70 10.05 10.34
C GLN A 282 -7.54 11.25 9.87
N ALA A 283 -7.97 11.27 8.61
CA ALA A 283 -8.82 12.34 8.10
C ALA A 283 -10.19 12.37 8.79
N VAL A 284 -10.79 11.21 9.02
CA VAL A 284 -12.05 11.07 9.78
C VAL A 284 -11.88 11.56 11.22
N ALA A 285 -10.82 11.12 11.93
CA ALA A 285 -10.55 11.50 13.30
C ALA A 285 -10.36 13.02 13.44
N LYS A 286 -9.64 13.65 12.52
CA LYS A 286 -9.48 15.11 12.46
C LYS A 286 -10.72 15.85 11.98
N GLY A 287 -11.68 15.18 11.32
CA GLY A 287 -12.87 15.80 10.75
C GLY A 287 -12.57 16.66 9.53
N ILE A 288 -11.54 16.35 8.74
CA ILE A 288 -11.10 17.11 7.56
C ILE A 288 -11.54 16.48 6.24
N GLY A 289 -11.98 15.22 6.26
CA GLY A 289 -12.43 14.51 5.06
C GLY A 289 -13.32 13.33 5.38
N VAL A 290 -13.99 12.83 4.35
CA VAL A 290 -14.94 11.72 4.40
C VAL A 290 -14.52 10.66 3.39
N PRO A 291 -14.20 9.44 3.81
CA PRO A 291 -14.07 8.29 2.91
C PRO A 291 -15.39 8.04 2.18
N VAL A 292 -15.35 7.94 0.87
CA VAL A 292 -16.54 7.73 0.03
C VAL A 292 -16.60 6.34 -0.57
N SER A 293 -15.46 5.67 -0.70
CA SER A 293 -15.37 4.29 -1.20
C SER A 293 -14.12 3.64 -0.65
N THR A 294 -14.17 2.33 -0.47
CA THR A 294 -12.99 1.52 -0.21
C THR A 294 -12.58 0.77 -1.48
N ASN A 295 -11.35 0.30 -1.55
CA ASN A 295 -10.94 -0.51 -2.68
C ASN A 295 -11.66 -1.88 -2.71
N TYR A 296 -12.09 -2.41 -1.56
CA TYR A 296 -13.00 -3.55 -1.49
C TYR A 296 -14.32 -3.29 -2.25
N ASP A 297 -14.84 -2.05 -2.19
CA ASP A 297 -16.04 -1.64 -2.92
C ASP A 297 -15.77 -1.50 -4.42
N ILE A 298 -14.54 -1.13 -4.82
CA ILE A 298 -14.16 -0.95 -6.22
C ILE A 298 -13.90 -2.29 -6.89
N TRP A 299 -13.12 -3.14 -6.24
CA TRP A 299 -12.84 -4.50 -6.65
C TRP A 299 -12.63 -5.39 -5.41
N LYS A 300 -13.60 -6.21 -5.11
CA LYS A 300 -13.60 -7.08 -3.93
C LYS A 300 -12.40 -8.04 -3.94
N ASN A 301 -11.68 -8.07 -2.81
CA ASN A 301 -10.49 -8.90 -2.62
C ASN A 301 -9.37 -8.61 -3.64
N ASN A 302 -9.18 -7.34 -3.97
CA ASN A 302 -8.09 -6.91 -4.84
C ASN A 302 -6.72 -7.05 -4.14
N PRO A 303 -5.64 -7.37 -4.89
CA PRO A 303 -4.29 -7.42 -4.34
C PRO A 303 -3.76 -6.00 -4.10
N GLU A 304 -3.15 -5.76 -2.95
CA GLU A 304 -2.67 -4.41 -2.63
C GLU A 304 -1.14 -4.35 -2.52
N LYS A 305 -0.56 -5.14 -1.64
CA LYS A 305 0.90 -5.17 -1.45
C LYS A 305 1.49 -6.56 -1.68
N VAL A 306 2.76 -6.55 -2.02
CA VAL A 306 3.56 -7.77 -2.19
C VAL A 306 4.89 -7.65 -1.45
N PHE A 307 5.49 -8.78 -1.10
CA PHE A 307 6.88 -8.83 -0.69
C PHE A 307 7.76 -8.99 -1.93
N GLY A 308 8.56 -7.99 -2.23
CA GLY A 308 9.38 -7.95 -3.44
C GLY A 308 10.89 -8.05 -3.15
N VAL A 309 11.59 -8.81 -4.00
CA VAL A 309 13.06 -8.95 -4.02
C VAL A 309 13.55 -8.89 -5.47
N THR A 310 14.85 -8.68 -5.70
CA THR A 310 15.39 -8.87 -7.06
C THR A 310 15.48 -10.36 -7.38
N GLN A 311 15.32 -10.73 -8.66
CA GLN A 311 15.51 -12.12 -9.11
C GLN A 311 16.93 -12.61 -8.82
N GLU A 312 17.93 -11.73 -8.93
CA GLU A 312 19.33 -12.05 -8.61
C GLU A 312 19.49 -12.44 -7.13
N TRP A 313 18.89 -11.65 -6.23
CA TRP A 313 18.93 -11.97 -4.79
C TRP A 313 18.24 -13.30 -4.49
N ALA A 314 17.08 -13.57 -5.07
CA ALA A 314 16.35 -14.82 -4.88
C ALA A 314 17.15 -16.04 -5.40
N ASN A 315 17.82 -15.89 -6.54
CA ASN A 315 18.68 -16.95 -7.11
C ASN A 315 19.90 -17.24 -6.25
N ALA A 316 20.46 -16.21 -5.60
CA ALA A 316 21.61 -16.35 -4.71
C ALA A 316 21.23 -16.90 -3.33
N ASN A 317 19.96 -16.80 -2.92
CA ASN A 317 19.48 -17.12 -1.58
C ASN A 317 18.17 -17.95 -1.61
N PRO A 318 18.11 -19.08 -2.33
CA PRO A 318 16.88 -19.83 -2.52
C PRO A 318 16.28 -20.40 -1.22
N ASP A 319 17.06 -21.02 -0.34
CA ASP A 319 16.56 -21.54 0.92
C ASP A 319 16.17 -20.41 1.90
N THR A 320 16.95 -19.35 1.91
CA THR A 320 16.63 -18.12 2.68
C THR A 320 15.31 -17.52 2.23
N MET A 321 15.05 -17.46 0.90
CA MET A 321 13.79 -16.94 0.36
C MET A 321 12.58 -17.78 0.82
N VAL A 322 12.71 -19.10 0.80
CA VAL A 322 11.67 -20.02 1.30
C VAL A 322 11.43 -19.80 2.80
N ALA A 323 12.49 -19.64 3.60
CA ALA A 323 12.38 -19.35 5.04
C ALA A 323 11.66 -18.02 5.32
N VAL A 324 11.96 -16.98 4.53
CA VAL A 324 11.26 -15.69 4.62
C VAL A 324 9.76 -15.86 4.33
N VAL A 325 9.39 -16.57 3.26
CA VAL A 325 7.99 -16.80 2.89
C VAL A 325 7.27 -17.62 3.96
N LYS A 326 7.91 -18.65 4.56
CA LYS A 326 7.35 -19.38 5.70
C LYS A 326 6.97 -18.45 6.85
N ALA A 327 7.88 -17.57 7.26
CA ALA A 327 7.63 -16.61 8.34
C ALA A 327 6.50 -15.64 8.00
N LEU A 328 6.43 -15.15 6.75
CA LEU A 328 5.37 -14.24 6.30
C LEU A 328 4.00 -14.91 6.22
N ILE A 329 3.90 -16.18 5.77
CA ILE A 329 2.65 -16.97 5.80
C ILE A 329 2.13 -17.08 7.23
N ARG A 330 3.00 -17.42 8.19
CA ARG A 330 2.65 -17.50 9.61
C ARG A 330 2.16 -16.18 10.17
N ALA A 331 2.81 -15.08 9.80
CA ALA A 331 2.39 -13.75 10.22
C ALA A 331 1.02 -13.35 9.66
N GLY A 332 0.77 -13.64 8.38
CA GLY A 332 -0.56 -13.45 7.78
C GLY A 332 -1.64 -14.27 8.49
N LYS A 333 -1.36 -15.56 8.76
CA LYS A 333 -2.28 -16.46 9.48
C LYS A 333 -2.59 -15.93 10.89
N TRP A 334 -1.58 -15.52 11.64
CA TRP A 334 -1.73 -14.92 12.96
C TRP A 334 -2.57 -13.64 12.92
N LEU A 335 -2.35 -12.79 11.93
CA LEU A 335 -3.13 -11.56 11.75
C LEU A 335 -4.62 -11.83 11.51
N ASP A 336 -4.98 -12.85 10.76
CA ASP A 336 -6.37 -13.18 10.39
C ASP A 336 -7.02 -14.23 11.31
N GLU A 337 -6.34 -14.63 12.39
CA GLU A 337 -6.89 -15.57 13.35
C GLU A 337 -8.18 -15.04 13.97
N THR A 338 -9.18 -15.93 14.08
CA THR A 338 -10.49 -15.59 14.63
C THR A 338 -10.88 -16.56 15.76
N ASP A 339 -11.66 -16.06 16.70
CA ASP A 339 -12.37 -16.94 17.66
C ASP A 339 -13.58 -17.63 17.00
N ASP A 340 -14.28 -18.46 17.79
CA ASP A 340 -15.48 -19.21 17.37
C ASP A 340 -16.64 -18.30 16.92
N THR A 341 -16.59 -17.00 17.23
CA THR A 341 -17.56 -16.00 16.79
C THR A 341 -17.18 -15.30 15.49
N GLY A 342 -15.98 -15.58 14.95
CA GLY A 342 -15.41 -14.93 13.78
C GLY A 342 -14.76 -13.57 14.07
N LYS A 343 -14.56 -13.22 15.34
CA LYS A 343 -13.85 -11.99 15.73
C LYS A 343 -12.35 -12.18 15.58
N LEU A 344 -11.69 -11.21 14.94
CA LEU A 344 -10.23 -11.15 14.83
C LEU A 344 -9.60 -10.95 16.21
N VAL A 345 -8.79 -11.91 16.66
CA VAL A 345 -8.29 -11.97 18.05
C VAL A 345 -6.95 -11.25 18.23
N ASN A 346 -6.12 -11.18 17.19
CA ASN A 346 -4.75 -10.65 17.27
C ASN A 346 -4.59 -9.22 16.71
N ARG A 347 -5.64 -8.67 16.06
CA ARG A 347 -5.54 -7.38 15.37
C ARG A 347 -5.36 -6.18 16.30
N GLU A 348 -5.82 -6.26 17.53
CA GLU A 348 -5.61 -5.19 18.50
C GLU A 348 -4.15 -5.16 18.99
N GLU A 349 -3.54 -6.32 19.25
CA GLU A 349 -2.10 -6.43 19.51
C GLU A 349 -1.28 -5.92 18.32
N ALA A 350 -1.63 -6.34 17.10
CA ALA A 350 -0.98 -5.86 15.89
C ALA A 350 -1.05 -4.33 15.76
N ALA A 351 -2.22 -3.73 16.04
CA ALA A 351 -2.37 -2.27 16.02
C ALA A 351 -1.47 -1.56 17.04
N ARG A 352 -1.30 -2.12 18.24
CA ARG A 352 -0.36 -1.60 19.26
C ARG A 352 1.08 -1.67 18.79
N ILE A 353 1.48 -2.79 18.21
CA ILE A 353 2.83 -2.94 17.65
C ILE A 353 3.07 -1.91 16.54
N LEU A 354 2.12 -1.79 15.60
CA LEU A 354 2.23 -0.86 14.48
C LEU A 354 2.22 0.61 14.90
N SER A 355 1.61 0.96 16.04
CA SER A 355 1.58 2.34 16.54
C SER A 355 2.91 2.84 17.06
N ARG A 356 3.89 1.96 17.31
CA ARG A 356 5.23 2.34 17.72
C ARG A 356 5.89 3.25 16.67
N SER A 357 6.72 4.19 17.13
CA SER A 357 7.37 5.20 16.29
C SER A 357 8.32 4.64 15.23
N ASP A 358 8.92 3.48 15.48
CA ASP A 358 9.80 2.75 14.56
C ASP A 358 9.03 2.04 13.43
N TYR A 359 7.71 1.85 13.58
CA TYR A 359 6.84 1.28 12.56
C TYR A 359 5.96 2.35 11.90
N VAL A 360 4.63 2.19 11.92
CA VAL A 360 3.71 3.16 11.29
C VAL A 360 3.75 4.48 12.03
N GLY A 361 3.76 4.44 13.37
CA GLY A 361 3.90 5.61 14.21
C GLY A 361 2.68 6.53 14.20
N ALA A 362 1.52 6.02 13.84
CA ALA A 362 0.24 6.71 13.99
C ALA A 362 -0.40 6.32 15.33
N ASP A 363 -1.32 7.15 15.79
CA ASP A 363 -2.11 6.91 17.00
C ASP A 363 -2.76 5.52 16.98
N PHE A 364 -2.65 4.81 18.11
CA PHE A 364 -3.19 3.47 18.26
C PHE A 364 -4.68 3.40 17.95
N ASP A 365 -5.49 4.35 18.46
CA ASP A 365 -6.94 4.36 18.24
C ASP A 365 -7.29 4.60 16.76
N ILE A 366 -6.44 5.29 16.02
CA ILE A 366 -6.61 5.50 14.59
C ILE A 366 -6.27 4.23 13.80
N ILE A 367 -5.15 3.58 14.12
CA ILE A 367 -4.75 2.31 13.48
C ILE A 367 -5.80 1.24 13.73
N ARG A 368 -6.25 1.07 14.99
CA ARG A 368 -7.21 0.02 15.33
C ARG A 368 -8.56 0.17 14.64
N ASN A 369 -8.95 1.39 14.22
CA ASN A 369 -10.24 1.66 13.59
C ASN A 369 -10.47 0.85 12.30
N SER A 370 -9.42 0.57 11.52
CA SER A 370 -9.49 -0.21 10.28
C SER A 370 -8.90 -1.61 10.43
N MET A 371 -8.10 -1.86 11.46
CA MET A 371 -7.45 -3.17 11.68
C MET A 371 -8.36 -4.20 12.34
N THR A 372 -9.41 -3.80 13.07
CA THR A 372 -10.19 -4.69 13.95
C THR A 372 -11.53 -5.12 13.36
N GLY A 373 -11.68 -5.10 12.03
CA GLY A 373 -12.89 -5.54 11.33
C GLY A 373 -14.00 -4.48 11.26
N TYR A 374 -13.64 -3.24 11.48
CA TYR A 374 -14.52 -2.08 11.33
C TYR A 374 -13.87 -1.02 10.45
N PHE A 375 -14.70 -0.10 9.93
CA PHE A 375 -14.25 1.08 9.22
C PHE A 375 -15.15 2.27 9.55
N TYR A 376 -14.56 3.45 9.75
CA TYR A 376 -15.32 4.67 10.00
C TYR A 376 -15.34 5.51 8.72
N PHE A 377 -16.52 5.71 8.16
CA PHE A 377 -16.73 6.66 7.06
C PHE A 377 -16.89 8.09 7.59
N GLN A 378 -17.45 8.24 8.78
CA GLN A 378 -17.53 9.47 9.57
C GLN A 378 -17.42 9.10 11.05
N LYS A 379 -17.20 10.08 11.93
CA LYS A 379 -17.14 9.83 13.39
C LYS A 379 -18.40 9.11 13.93
N SER A 380 -19.54 9.39 13.32
CA SER A 380 -20.85 8.79 13.65
C SER A 380 -21.17 7.54 12.81
N ASP A 381 -20.46 7.29 11.72
CA ASP A 381 -20.74 6.18 10.80
C ASP A 381 -19.64 5.12 10.85
N LYS A 382 -19.73 4.27 11.86
CA LYS A 382 -18.89 3.06 12.04
C LYS A 382 -19.58 1.85 11.46
N ARG A 383 -18.92 1.11 10.59
CA ARG A 383 -19.47 -0.08 9.95
C ARG A 383 -18.62 -1.32 10.15
N PRO A 384 -19.23 -2.51 10.31
CA PRO A 384 -18.51 -3.77 10.21
C PRO A 384 -17.95 -3.93 8.78
N MET A 385 -16.65 -4.14 8.66
CA MET A 385 -15.95 -4.44 7.42
C MET A 385 -14.82 -5.44 7.73
N PRO A 386 -15.15 -6.71 8.01
CA PRO A 386 -14.17 -7.71 8.45
C PRO A 386 -13.12 -8.02 7.39
N ASP A 387 -13.44 -7.81 6.11
CA ASP A 387 -12.54 -8.03 4.98
C ASP A 387 -12.00 -6.72 4.40
N PHE A 388 -12.07 -5.60 5.15
CA PHE A 388 -11.48 -4.33 4.70
C PHE A 388 -9.96 -4.46 4.47
N ASN A 389 -9.27 -5.19 5.34
CA ASN A 389 -7.84 -5.50 5.17
C ASN A 389 -7.62 -6.96 5.56
N VAL A 390 -7.24 -7.78 4.60
CA VAL A 390 -7.08 -9.23 4.71
C VAL A 390 -5.60 -9.58 4.54
N PHE A 391 -5.07 -10.44 5.42
CA PHE A 391 -3.65 -10.84 5.40
C PHE A 391 -3.44 -12.34 5.16
N TYR A 392 -4.50 -13.16 5.23
CA TYR A 392 -4.40 -14.60 5.04
C TYR A 392 -5.62 -15.23 4.37
N LYS A 393 -6.84 -14.86 4.82
CA LYS A 393 -8.10 -15.38 4.28
C LYS A 393 -8.16 -15.21 2.75
N HIS A 394 -9.02 -16.00 2.11
CA HIS A 394 -9.25 -15.93 0.65
C HIS A 394 -7.98 -16.21 -0.18
N TYR A 395 -7.07 -17.03 0.35
CA TYR A 395 -5.77 -17.31 -0.26
C TYR A 395 -4.98 -16.01 -0.54
N CYS A 396 -5.11 -15.02 0.34
CA CYS A 396 -4.50 -13.71 0.21
C CYS A 396 -3.01 -13.78 -0.08
N THR A 397 -2.28 -14.65 0.65
CA THR A 397 -0.82 -14.74 0.61
C THR A 397 -0.27 -15.39 -0.66
N TYR A 398 -1.12 -16.08 -1.42
CA TYR A 398 -0.72 -16.73 -2.67
C TYR A 398 -0.50 -15.70 -3.79
N PRO A 399 0.64 -15.70 -4.48
CA PRO A 399 0.93 -14.73 -5.54
C PRO A 399 0.31 -15.17 -6.88
N TRP A 400 -0.92 -14.72 -7.13
CA TRP A 400 -1.70 -15.08 -8.30
C TRP A 400 -1.19 -14.43 -9.58
N TYR A 401 -0.99 -15.18 -10.66
CA TYR A 401 -0.68 -14.62 -11.97
C TYR A 401 -1.77 -13.68 -12.48
N SER A 402 -3.05 -14.02 -12.24
CA SER A 402 -4.17 -13.16 -12.60
C SER A 402 -4.09 -11.77 -11.98
N ASP A 403 -3.52 -11.60 -10.77
CA ASP A 403 -3.31 -10.29 -10.17
C ASP A 403 -2.27 -9.49 -10.99
N GLY A 404 -1.16 -10.14 -11.40
CA GLY A 404 -0.18 -9.54 -12.29
C GLY A 404 -0.75 -9.13 -13.64
N VAL A 405 -1.58 -9.97 -14.22
CA VAL A 405 -2.29 -9.68 -15.48
C VAL A 405 -3.19 -8.46 -15.33
N TRP A 406 -3.92 -8.32 -14.21
CA TRP A 406 -4.75 -7.14 -13.96
C TRP A 406 -3.94 -5.84 -13.95
N PHE A 407 -2.80 -5.80 -13.26
CA PHE A 407 -1.92 -4.62 -13.27
C PHE A 407 -1.44 -4.27 -14.68
N LEU A 408 -1.04 -5.25 -15.47
CA LEU A 408 -0.62 -5.04 -16.85
C LEU A 408 -1.76 -4.48 -17.71
N THR A 409 -3.00 -4.96 -17.52
CA THR A 409 -4.16 -4.40 -18.23
C THR A 409 -4.43 -2.95 -17.84
N GLN A 410 -4.29 -2.59 -16.55
CA GLN A 410 -4.41 -1.20 -16.12
C GLN A 410 -3.26 -0.32 -16.67
N MET A 411 -2.03 -0.81 -16.67
CA MET A 411 -0.90 -0.11 -17.29
C MET A 411 -1.15 0.16 -18.78
N ARG A 412 -1.70 -0.81 -19.49
CA ARG A 412 -2.08 -0.64 -20.90
C ARG A 412 -3.28 0.30 -21.05
N ARG A 413 -4.31 0.14 -20.24
CA ARG A 413 -5.52 0.97 -20.25
C ARG A 413 -5.18 2.46 -20.14
N TRP A 414 -4.26 2.79 -19.24
CA TRP A 414 -3.91 4.19 -18.93
C TRP A 414 -2.71 4.73 -19.69
N GLY A 415 -2.10 3.94 -20.61
CA GLY A 415 -1.04 4.41 -21.51
C GLY A 415 0.40 4.27 -20.99
N GLN A 416 0.62 3.61 -19.84
CA GLN A 416 1.96 3.29 -19.36
C GLN A 416 2.63 2.21 -20.23
N ILE A 417 1.84 1.32 -20.80
CA ILE A 417 2.22 0.45 -21.91
C ILE A 417 1.61 1.08 -23.16
N THR A 418 2.46 1.66 -24.02
CA THR A 418 2.03 2.45 -25.17
C THR A 418 1.52 1.59 -26.31
N GLU A 419 2.17 0.44 -26.57
CA GLU A 419 1.86 -0.43 -27.68
C GLU A 419 0.91 -1.57 -27.29
N PRO A 420 -0.03 -1.97 -28.16
CA PRO A 420 -0.82 -3.18 -27.99
C PRO A 420 0.06 -4.41 -27.77
N LYS A 421 -0.39 -5.33 -26.93
CA LYS A 421 0.30 -6.58 -26.61
C LYS A 421 -0.64 -7.78 -26.85
N PRO A 422 -0.13 -8.90 -27.38
CA PRO A 422 -0.93 -10.12 -27.47
C PRO A 422 -1.23 -10.69 -26.07
N ALA A 423 -2.28 -11.51 -25.95
CA ALA A 423 -2.71 -12.06 -24.66
C ALA A 423 -1.59 -12.84 -23.94
N GLU A 424 -0.81 -13.61 -24.70
CA GLU A 424 0.30 -14.41 -24.18
C GLU A 424 1.37 -13.57 -23.49
N TRP A 425 1.57 -12.34 -23.93
CA TRP A 425 2.54 -11.42 -23.32
C TRP A 425 2.15 -11.07 -21.86
N TYR A 426 0.87 -10.92 -21.56
CA TYR A 426 0.39 -10.64 -20.21
C TYR A 426 0.68 -11.81 -19.26
N ASP A 427 0.41 -13.04 -19.70
CA ASP A 427 0.76 -14.26 -18.93
C ASP A 427 2.28 -14.39 -18.75
N GLU A 428 3.07 -14.18 -19.82
CA GLU A 428 4.53 -14.29 -19.77
C GLU A 428 5.14 -13.32 -18.73
N ILE A 429 4.71 -12.05 -18.71
CA ILE A 429 5.22 -11.07 -17.76
C ILE A 429 4.75 -11.40 -16.34
N ALA A 430 3.48 -11.78 -16.15
CA ALA A 430 2.98 -12.18 -14.84
C ALA A 430 3.81 -13.33 -14.26
N ARG A 431 4.13 -14.36 -15.03
CA ARG A 431 4.98 -15.50 -14.62
C ARG A 431 6.44 -15.12 -14.38
N LYS A 432 6.96 -14.10 -15.05
CA LYS A 432 8.30 -13.57 -14.76
C LYS A 432 8.36 -12.94 -13.37
N VAL A 433 7.29 -12.33 -12.90
CA VAL A 433 7.25 -11.54 -11.68
C VAL A 433 6.70 -12.33 -10.49
N TYR A 434 5.54 -12.95 -10.64
CA TYR A 434 4.88 -13.71 -9.57
C TYR A 434 5.45 -15.12 -9.49
N LYS A 435 5.78 -15.59 -8.28
CA LYS A 435 6.51 -16.86 -8.04
C LYS A 435 5.76 -17.79 -7.10
N PRO A 436 4.58 -18.31 -7.52
CA PRO A 436 3.83 -19.25 -6.69
C PRO A 436 4.62 -20.54 -6.37
N GLU A 437 5.60 -20.92 -7.19
CA GLU A 437 6.44 -22.07 -6.93
C GLU A 437 7.27 -21.94 -5.65
N ILE A 438 7.73 -20.73 -5.32
CA ILE A 438 8.46 -20.46 -4.07
C ILE A 438 7.49 -20.48 -2.88
N TYR A 439 6.30 -19.87 -3.07
CA TYR A 439 5.23 -19.91 -2.06
C TYR A 439 4.81 -21.34 -1.72
N LEU A 440 4.54 -22.17 -2.73
CA LEU A 440 4.12 -23.57 -2.54
C LEU A 440 5.19 -24.41 -1.84
N GLN A 441 6.48 -24.16 -2.11
CA GLN A 441 7.57 -24.82 -1.40
C GLN A 441 7.57 -24.44 0.09
N ALA A 442 7.39 -23.17 0.43
CA ALA A 442 7.29 -22.69 1.80
C ALA A 442 6.05 -23.26 2.51
N ALA A 443 4.90 -23.23 1.83
CA ALA A 443 3.65 -23.76 2.34
C ALA A 443 3.71 -25.28 2.60
N GLN A 444 4.38 -26.06 1.72
CA GLN A 444 4.55 -27.50 1.93
C GLN A 444 5.36 -27.79 3.21
N LEU A 445 6.40 -27.01 3.47
CA LEU A 445 7.16 -27.16 4.71
C LEU A 445 6.32 -26.84 5.95
N LEU A 446 5.50 -25.78 5.89
CA LEU A 446 4.58 -25.44 6.98
C LEU A 446 3.49 -26.50 7.19
N LEU A 447 2.97 -27.09 6.11
CA LEU A 447 2.03 -28.21 6.18
C LEU A 447 2.65 -29.44 6.82
N ASP A 448 3.88 -29.81 6.43
CA ASP A 448 4.65 -30.92 7.02
C ASP A 448 4.97 -30.70 8.51
N GLU A 449 5.08 -29.44 8.92
CA GLU A 449 5.30 -29.01 10.30
C GLU A 449 3.99 -28.90 11.12
N GLY A 450 2.83 -29.03 10.47
CA GLY A 450 1.50 -28.91 11.11
C GLY A 450 1.15 -27.48 11.51
N LEU A 451 1.73 -26.48 10.84
CA LEU A 451 1.49 -25.04 11.12
C LEU A 451 0.40 -24.44 10.24
N ILE A 452 0.07 -25.10 9.13
CA ILE A 452 -1.06 -24.77 8.27
C ILE A 452 -1.83 -26.04 7.90
N GLU A 453 -3.08 -25.86 7.45
CA GLU A 453 -3.93 -26.93 6.97
C GLU A 453 -3.91 -27.00 5.44
N LYS A 454 -4.25 -28.18 4.90
CA LYS A 454 -4.18 -28.43 3.45
C LYS A 454 -5.10 -27.50 2.64
N ASP A 455 -6.28 -27.18 3.15
CA ASP A 455 -7.29 -26.35 2.48
C ASP A 455 -7.01 -24.83 2.58
N GLU A 456 -5.97 -24.46 3.31
CA GLU A 456 -5.51 -23.06 3.42
C GLU A 456 -4.65 -22.62 2.22
N VAL A 457 -4.32 -23.53 1.29
CA VAL A 457 -3.44 -23.27 0.13
C VAL A 457 -4.08 -23.80 -1.14
N PRO A 458 -4.07 -23.07 -2.26
CA PRO A 458 -4.66 -23.49 -3.52
C PRO A 458 -3.69 -24.38 -4.33
N TRP A 459 -3.39 -25.60 -3.83
CA TRP A 459 -2.38 -26.52 -4.36
C TRP A 459 -2.54 -26.88 -5.82
N ASP A 460 -3.78 -27.04 -6.27
CA ASP A 460 -4.13 -27.49 -7.61
C ASP A 460 -4.42 -26.32 -8.58
N SER A 461 -4.11 -25.08 -8.18
CA SER A 461 -4.36 -23.90 -9.01
C SER A 461 -3.33 -23.79 -10.14
N ASP A 462 -3.77 -23.34 -11.30
CA ASP A 462 -2.92 -22.92 -12.42
C ASP A 462 -2.30 -21.50 -12.20
N GLY A 463 -2.59 -20.88 -11.06
CA GLY A 463 -2.15 -19.53 -10.69
C GLY A 463 -3.16 -18.44 -11.07
N TYR A 464 -4.35 -18.79 -11.51
CA TYR A 464 -5.41 -17.85 -11.88
C TYR A 464 -6.59 -17.95 -10.92
N LYS A 465 -7.04 -16.78 -10.44
CA LYS A 465 -8.30 -16.68 -9.70
C LYS A 465 -9.49 -16.95 -10.61
N PRO A 466 -10.60 -17.52 -10.11
CA PRO A 466 -11.84 -17.62 -10.87
C PRO A 466 -12.28 -16.25 -11.42
N PRO A 467 -12.88 -16.20 -12.62
CA PRO A 467 -13.45 -14.97 -13.15
C PRO A 467 -14.45 -14.32 -12.19
N THR A 468 -14.39 -12.99 -12.07
CA THR A 468 -15.26 -12.23 -11.17
C THR A 468 -15.92 -11.04 -11.87
N SER A 469 -17.09 -10.65 -11.38
CA SER A 469 -17.75 -9.38 -11.72
C SER A 469 -17.92 -8.48 -10.50
N ASP A 470 -17.16 -8.73 -9.44
CA ASP A 470 -17.19 -7.99 -8.18
C ASP A 470 -16.42 -6.65 -8.29
N PHE A 471 -16.67 -5.92 -9.40
CA PHE A 471 -16.21 -4.56 -9.62
C PHE A 471 -17.37 -3.58 -9.45
N ILE A 472 -17.06 -2.34 -9.05
CA ILE A 472 -18.07 -1.29 -8.79
C ILE A 472 -19.00 -1.02 -9.98
N ASP A 473 -18.56 -1.29 -11.22
CA ASP A 473 -19.32 -1.14 -12.46
C ASP A 473 -19.81 -2.48 -13.03
N GLY A 474 -19.57 -3.59 -12.33
CA GLY A 474 -19.99 -4.93 -12.74
C GLY A 474 -19.25 -5.49 -13.97
N VAL A 475 -18.16 -4.87 -14.40
CA VAL A 475 -17.33 -5.40 -15.49
C VAL A 475 -16.72 -6.73 -15.08
N LYS A 476 -16.84 -7.74 -15.96
CA LYS A 476 -16.24 -9.05 -15.70
C LYS A 476 -14.73 -9.01 -15.96
N TYR A 477 -13.96 -9.44 -14.97
CA TYR A 477 -12.54 -9.74 -15.11
C TYR A 477 -12.29 -11.24 -15.17
N ASP A 478 -11.51 -11.65 -16.18
CA ASP A 478 -10.97 -12.98 -16.32
C ASP A 478 -9.47 -12.82 -16.66
N GLY A 479 -8.60 -13.34 -15.80
CA GLY A 479 -7.15 -13.25 -16.02
C GLY A 479 -6.69 -13.95 -17.29
N HIS A 480 -7.46 -14.93 -17.80
CA HIS A 480 -7.17 -15.62 -19.06
C HIS A 480 -7.61 -14.83 -20.30
N ASP A 481 -8.40 -13.76 -20.13
CA ASP A 481 -8.85 -12.90 -21.24
C ASP A 481 -8.51 -11.41 -20.98
N PRO A 482 -7.21 -11.06 -20.93
CA PRO A 482 -6.78 -9.69 -20.66
C PRO A 482 -7.25 -8.68 -21.72
N ILE A 483 -7.34 -9.09 -22.99
CA ILE A 483 -7.76 -8.24 -24.10
C ILE A 483 -9.27 -7.98 -24.04
N GLY A 484 -10.09 -9.01 -23.78
CA GLY A 484 -11.53 -8.84 -23.59
C GLY A 484 -11.84 -7.93 -22.41
N TYR A 485 -11.13 -8.11 -21.27
CA TYR A 485 -11.26 -7.22 -20.12
C TYR A 485 -10.86 -5.77 -20.45
N LEU A 486 -9.72 -5.56 -21.07
CA LEU A 486 -9.26 -4.22 -21.48
C LEU A 486 -10.30 -3.52 -22.37
N ASN A 487 -10.86 -4.25 -23.34
CA ASN A 487 -11.82 -3.72 -24.30
C ASN A 487 -13.21 -3.48 -23.73
N SER A 488 -13.55 -4.05 -22.57
CA SER A 488 -14.84 -3.85 -21.90
C SER A 488 -15.02 -2.46 -21.30
N HIS A 489 -13.92 -1.75 -21.02
CA HIS A 489 -13.96 -0.43 -20.41
C HIS A 489 -14.38 0.67 -21.40
N LYS A 490 -15.12 1.67 -20.92
CA LYS A 490 -15.56 2.82 -21.73
C LYS A 490 -14.44 3.84 -21.96
N ILE A 491 -13.60 4.05 -20.93
CA ILE A 491 -12.50 5.04 -20.92
C ILE A 491 -11.16 4.30 -20.82
N GLY A 492 -10.19 4.70 -21.64
CA GLY A 492 -8.84 4.15 -21.68
C GLY A 492 -8.49 3.54 -23.04
N ASN A 493 -7.24 3.15 -23.22
CA ASN A 493 -6.76 2.47 -24.41
C ASN A 493 -7.40 1.08 -24.56
N LYS A 494 -7.56 0.65 -25.80
CA LYS A 494 -8.08 -0.66 -26.18
C LYS A 494 -7.08 -1.34 -27.12
N ASP A 495 -7.17 -2.64 -27.20
CA ASP A 495 -6.37 -3.43 -28.13
C ASP A 495 -7.27 -4.13 -29.13
N SER A 496 -6.77 -4.33 -30.36
CA SER A 496 -7.44 -5.20 -31.34
C SER A 496 -7.25 -6.67 -30.91
N LEU A 497 -8.32 -7.42 -30.99
CA LEU A 497 -8.31 -8.87 -30.82
C LEU A 497 -7.52 -9.56 -31.93
#